data_fc0fec0a9f66082f63af08cf76528bcb
#
_entry.id   fc0fec0a9f66082f63af08cf76528bcb
#
_cell.length_a   1.000
_cell.length_b   1.000
_cell.length_c   1.000
_cell.angle_alpha   90.00
_cell.angle_beta   90.00
_cell.angle_gamma   90.00
#
_symmetry.space_group_name_H-M   'P 1'
#
loop_
_entity.id
_entity.type
_entity.pdbx_description
1 polymer ?
#
loop_
_entity_poly.entity_id
_entity_poly.type
_entity_poly.pdbx_seq_one_letter_code
_entity_poly.pdbx_strand_id
1 'polypeptide(L)'
;VKIDYDFEISYMPVDSETAEILLQNDNYHLASESEWTLAIEKGLISGNNGTEELSDKIRGSYWSKYCDGRPFIEDDWLMKVSRSWSSGVPKISLIPRAKNSEYFRLVRRKGQNIFDIAAPQLPDSSDKSRLLFEEFLISLIFGIIPSFLWAFFNASDGYILEGWLNLVFGGIFIGVFTVIFWRPRTKSWRIGNNCGSMK
;
A
#
# COMPACT_ATOMS: atom_id res chain seq x y z
N VAL A 1 8.87 -1.03 -6.67
CA VAL A 1 8.81 -2.19 -7.56
C VAL A 1 9.74 -1.94 -8.73
N LYS A 2 10.51 -2.93 -9.12
CA LYS A 2 11.39 -2.89 -10.27
C LYS A 2 10.90 -3.93 -11.28
N ILE A 3 10.55 -3.48 -12.48
CA ILE A 3 10.12 -4.35 -13.58
C ILE A 3 11.29 -4.49 -14.53
N ASP A 4 11.85 -5.69 -14.64
CA ASP A 4 13.04 -6.00 -15.43
C ASP A 4 12.70 -6.77 -16.72
N TYR A 5 11.44 -6.77 -17.15
CA TYR A 5 10.99 -7.40 -18.37
C TYR A 5 10.24 -6.43 -19.27
N ASP A 6 10.27 -6.71 -20.56
CA ASP A 6 9.50 -5.96 -21.56
C ASP A 6 8.06 -6.44 -21.61
N PHE A 7 7.13 -5.51 -21.72
CA PHE A 7 5.72 -5.82 -21.92
C PHE A 7 5.03 -4.79 -22.83
N GLU A 8 4.00 -5.24 -23.49
CA GLU A 8 3.07 -4.41 -24.22
C GLU A 8 1.76 -4.34 -23.44
N ILE A 9 1.15 -3.18 -23.36
CA ILE A 9 -0.10 -2.97 -22.61
C ILE A 9 -1.13 -2.31 -23.50
N SER A 10 -2.40 -2.68 -23.33
CA SER A 10 -3.49 -2.07 -24.12
C SER A 10 -3.60 -0.57 -23.82
N TYR A 11 -3.63 0.27 -24.85
CA TYR A 11 -3.72 1.73 -24.70
C TYR A 11 -5.01 2.15 -23.99
N MET A 12 -6.14 1.55 -24.37
CA MET A 12 -7.45 1.74 -23.73
C MET A 12 -7.86 0.47 -22.98
N PRO A 13 -8.73 0.59 -21.96
CA PRO A 13 -9.36 -0.59 -21.36
C PRO A 13 -10.17 -1.35 -22.40
N VAL A 14 -10.15 -2.67 -22.31
CA VAL A 14 -10.84 -3.58 -23.22
C VAL A 14 -12.14 -4.04 -22.55
N ASP A 15 -13.22 -4.11 -23.30
CA ASP A 15 -14.50 -4.63 -22.79
C ASP A 15 -14.43 -6.13 -22.45
N SER A 16 -15.42 -6.62 -21.68
CA SER A 16 -15.39 -7.99 -21.16
C SER A 16 -15.44 -9.04 -22.26
N GLU A 17 -16.21 -8.82 -23.33
CA GLU A 17 -16.36 -9.80 -24.42
C GLU A 17 -15.05 -9.97 -25.17
N THR A 18 -14.44 -8.86 -25.58
CA THR A 18 -13.13 -8.86 -26.24
C THR A 18 -12.03 -9.41 -25.33
N ALA A 19 -12.06 -9.07 -24.05
CA ALA A 19 -11.08 -9.55 -23.07
C ALA A 19 -11.17 -11.06 -22.88
N GLU A 20 -12.36 -11.65 -22.79
CA GLU A 20 -12.55 -13.10 -22.70
C GLU A 20 -11.95 -13.85 -23.90
N ILE A 21 -12.17 -13.33 -25.12
CA ILE A 21 -11.59 -13.91 -26.33
C ILE A 21 -10.06 -13.86 -26.32
N LEU A 22 -9.50 -12.69 -25.96
CA LEU A 22 -8.05 -12.50 -25.95
C LEU A 22 -7.35 -13.29 -24.84
N LEU A 23 -7.96 -13.43 -23.67
CA LEU A 23 -7.42 -14.19 -22.53
C LEU A 23 -7.42 -15.71 -22.75
N GLN A 24 -8.16 -16.22 -23.77
CA GLN A 24 -8.02 -17.62 -24.20
C GLN A 24 -6.67 -17.90 -24.88
N ASN A 25 -5.97 -16.85 -25.30
CA ASN A 25 -4.62 -16.96 -25.87
C ASN A 25 -3.60 -16.72 -24.73
N ASP A 26 -2.71 -17.68 -24.52
CA ASP A 26 -1.66 -17.67 -23.46
C ASP A 26 -0.71 -16.47 -23.52
N ASN A 27 -0.71 -15.72 -24.61
CA ASN A 27 0.10 -14.51 -24.75
C ASN A 27 -0.48 -13.28 -24.04
N TYR A 28 -1.78 -13.27 -23.75
CA TYR A 28 -2.46 -12.14 -23.14
C TYR A 28 -2.83 -12.45 -21.70
N HIS A 29 -2.58 -11.48 -20.84
CA HIS A 29 -2.88 -11.56 -19.41
C HIS A 29 -3.51 -10.26 -18.93
N LEU A 30 -4.10 -10.26 -17.75
CA LEU A 30 -4.46 -9.01 -17.07
C LEU A 30 -3.18 -8.32 -16.58
N ALA A 31 -3.13 -7.00 -16.75
CA ALA A 31 -2.02 -6.20 -16.24
C ALA A 31 -1.98 -6.22 -14.71
N SER A 32 -0.80 -6.35 -14.14
CA SER A 32 -0.63 -6.12 -12.71
C SER A 32 -0.74 -4.62 -12.37
N GLU A 33 -1.02 -4.31 -11.11
CA GLU A 33 -1.02 -2.93 -10.65
C GLU A 33 0.32 -2.22 -10.87
N SER A 34 1.42 -2.97 -10.77
CA SER A 34 2.76 -2.44 -10.99
C SER A 34 3.01 -2.10 -12.45
N GLU A 35 2.60 -2.97 -13.38
CA GLU A 35 2.68 -2.73 -14.83
C GLU A 35 1.80 -1.54 -15.23
N TRP A 36 0.59 -1.49 -14.69
CA TRP A 36 -0.34 -0.39 -14.93
C TRP A 36 0.23 0.94 -14.43
N THR A 37 0.79 0.96 -13.22
CA THR A 37 1.39 2.17 -12.62
C THR A 37 2.56 2.67 -13.45
N LEU A 38 3.45 1.77 -13.89
CA LEU A 38 4.56 2.14 -14.77
C LEU A 38 4.06 2.71 -16.10
N ALA A 39 3.02 2.11 -16.67
CA ALA A 39 2.47 2.55 -17.96
C ALA A 39 1.82 3.94 -17.87
N ILE A 40 1.09 4.25 -16.79
CA ILE A 40 0.50 5.58 -16.60
C ILE A 40 1.56 6.65 -16.33
N GLU A 41 2.58 6.35 -15.53
CA GLU A 41 3.70 7.26 -15.27
C GLU A 41 4.46 7.63 -16.55
N LYS A 42 4.50 6.71 -17.51
CA LYS A 42 5.11 6.94 -18.83
C LYS A 42 4.14 7.51 -19.87
N GLY A 43 2.89 7.75 -19.52
CA GLY A 43 1.88 8.26 -20.46
C GLY A 43 1.51 7.29 -21.59
N LEU A 44 1.70 5.97 -21.38
CA LEU A 44 1.47 4.93 -22.39
C LEU A 44 0.03 4.45 -22.46
N ILE A 45 -0.78 4.79 -21.47
CA ILE A 45 -2.17 4.33 -21.38
C ILE A 45 -3.12 5.49 -21.12
N SER A 46 -4.36 5.30 -21.54
CA SER A 46 -5.48 6.19 -21.28
C SER A 46 -6.69 5.37 -20.83
N GLY A 47 -7.73 6.02 -20.34
CA GLY A 47 -8.94 5.36 -19.88
C GLY A 47 -10.20 6.00 -20.43
N ASN A 48 -11.26 5.19 -20.47
CA ASN A 48 -12.63 5.65 -20.64
C ASN A 48 -13.22 6.05 -19.27
N ASN A 49 -14.41 6.64 -19.26
CA ASN A 49 -15.09 6.98 -18.00
C ASN A 49 -15.72 5.72 -17.33
N GLY A 50 -14.91 4.68 -17.11
CA GLY A 50 -15.33 3.40 -16.55
C GLY A 50 -14.33 2.87 -15.52
N THR A 51 -14.60 1.67 -15.05
CA THR A 51 -13.74 0.97 -14.09
C THR A 51 -13.14 -0.27 -14.74
N GLU A 52 -11.82 -0.33 -14.79
CA GLU A 52 -11.06 -1.45 -15.33
C GLU A 52 -10.48 -2.35 -14.24
N GLU A 53 -10.56 -3.65 -14.44
CA GLU A 53 -10.00 -4.68 -13.56
C GLU A 53 -8.53 -4.92 -13.90
N LEU A 54 -7.71 -5.11 -12.87
CA LEU A 54 -6.34 -5.55 -12.95
C LEU A 54 -6.22 -6.99 -12.43
N SER A 55 -5.05 -7.59 -12.59
CA SER A 55 -4.80 -8.98 -12.18
C SER A 55 -4.64 -9.17 -10.68
N ASP A 56 -4.30 -8.12 -9.95
CA ASP A 56 -4.05 -8.21 -8.50
C ASP A 56 -5.36 -8.44 -7.74
N LYS A 57 -5.32 -9.40 -6.80
CA LYS A 57 -6.45 -9.82 -5.97
C LYS A 57 -6.02 -9.83 -4.52
N ILE A 58 -6.65 -9.00 -3.69
CA ILE A 58 -6.22 -8.73 -2.32
C ILE A 58 -7.33 -8.93 -1.31
N ARG A 59 -6.96 -9.15 -0.07
CA ARG A 59 -7.86 -9.12 1.08
C ARG A 59 -7.90 -7.72 1.73
N GLY A 60 -6.86 -6.95 1.61
CA GLY A 60 -6.80 -5.60 2.16
C GLY A 60 -5.39 -4.99 2.20
N SER A 61 -4.37 -5.74 1.80
CA SER A 61 -2.98 -5.28 1.82
C SER A 61 -2.14 -6.00 0.77
N TYR A 62 -0.92 -5.53 0.58
CA TYR A 62 0.07 -6.15 -0.31
C TYR A 62 1.22 -6.83 0.45
N TRP A 63 0.93 -7.32 1.67
CA TRP A 63 1.91 -8.13 2.40
C TRP A 63 2.31 -9.34 1.56
N SER A 64 3.58 -9.73 1.62
CA SER A 64 4.15 -10.83 0.84
C SER A 64 4.18 -10.62 -0.68
N LYS A 65 3.77 -9.45 -1.21
CA LYS A 65 3.89 -9.18 -2.65
C LYS A 65 5.34 -9.12 -3.09
N TYR A 66 5.66 -9.77 -4.20
CA TYR A 66 6.95 -9.62 -4.87
C TYR A 66 7.10 -8.24 -5.52
N CYS A 67 8.32 -7.73 -5.51
CA CYS A 67 8.62 -6.39 -6.01
C CYS A 67 9.15 -6.36 -7.45
N ASP A 68 8.83 -7.36 -8.23
CA ASP A 68 9.26 -7.54 -9.64
C ASP A 68 8.17 -7.24 -10.68
N GLY A 69 7.02 -6.78 -10.26
CA GLY A 69 5.91 -6.43 -11.17
C GLY A 69 4.92 -7.56 -11.41
N ARG A 70 5.16 -8.78 -10.91
CA ARG A 70 4.17 -9.87 -11.05
C ARG A 70 2.86 -9.54 -10.37
N PRO A 71 1.74 -10.12 -10.86
CA PRO A 71 0.46 -10.05 -10.17
C PRO A 71 0.54 -10.61 -8.75
N PHE A 72 -0.18 -9.98 -7.84
CA PHE A 72 -0.35 -10.47 -6.48
C PHE A 72 -1.76 -11.07 -6.33
N ILE A 73 -1.82 -12.36 -6.05
CA ILE A 73 -3.08 -13.09 -5.82
C ILE A 73 -2.97 -13.73 -4.45
N GLU A 74 -3.74 -13.21 -3.51
CA GLU A 74 -3.83 -13.72 -2.14
C GLU A 74 -4.82 -14.90 -2.11
N ASP A 75 -4.54 -15.97 -1.36
CA ASP A 75 -5.36 -17.20 -1.35
C ASP A 75 -6.83 -16.91 -1.00
N ASP A 76 -7.06 -16.14 0.05
CA ASP A 76 -8.40 -15.76 0.54
C ASP A 76 -8.78 -14.33 0.11
N TRP A 77 -8.51 -13.96 -1.12
CA TRP A 77 -8.81 -12.61 -1.60
C TRP A 77 -10.32 -12.29 -1.59
N LEU A 78 -10.62 -11.03 -1.30
CA LEU A 78 -11.99 -10.52 -1.22
C LEU A 78 -12.26 -9.44 -2.28
N MET A 79 -11.22 -8.76 -2.75
CA MET A 79 -11.30 -7.62 -3.64
C MET A 79 -10.39 -7.80 -4.84
N LYS A 80 -10.88 -7.42 -6.01
CA LYS A 80 -10.11 -7.22 -7.24
C LYS A 80 -9.57 -5.81 -7.26
N VAL A 81 -8.30 -5.65 -7.53
CA VAL A 81 -7.72 -4.32 -7.73
C VAL A 81 -8.20 -3.77 -9.07
N SER A 82 -8.62 -2.53 -9.06
CA SER A 82 -9.18 -1.85 -10.22
C SER A 82 -8.80 -0.37 -10.26
N ARG A 83 -9.01 0.25 -11.41
CA ARG A 83 -8.85 1.68 -11.61
C ARG A 83 -10.12 2.26 -12.21
N SER A 84 -10.64 3.29 -11.58
CA SER A 84 -11.79 4.03 -12.07
C SER A 84 -11.32 5.31 -12.72
N TRP A 85 -11.76 5.56 -13.95
CA TRP A 85 -11.41 6.75 -14.71
C TRP A 85 -12.53 7.78 -14.63
N SER A 86 -12.17 9.02 -14.35
CA SER A 86 -13.09 10.15 -14.34
C SER A 86 -12.42 11.34 -15.01
N SER A 87 -12.96 11.79 -16.15
CA SER A 87 -12.41 12.90 -16.93
C SER A 87 -10.91 12.72 -17.26
N GLY A 88 -10.51 11.49 -17.63
CA GLY A 88 -9.11 11.17 -17.96
C GLY A 88 -8.18 11.02 -16.76
N VAL A 89 -8.68 11.16 -15.53
CA VAL A 89 -7.89 11.00 -14.30
C VAL A 89 -8.21 9.66 -13.65
N PRO A 90 -7.21 8.79 -13.46
CA PRO A 90 -7.42 7.51 -12.80
C PRO A 90 -7.48 7.66 -11.28
N LYS A 91 -8.36 6.87 -10.66
CA LYS A 91 -8.47 6.73 -9.20
C LYS A 91 -8.35 5.28 -8.81
N ILE A 92 -7.75 5.02 -7.65
CA ILE A 92 -7.73 3.69 -7.05
C ILE A 92 -9.16 3.28 -6.74
N SER A 93 -9.52 2.08 -7.17
CA SER A 93 -10.82 1.47 -6.91
C SER A 93 -10.63 0.00 -6.57
N LEU A 94 -11.59 -0.57 -5.86
CA LEU A 94 -11.62 -1.99 -5.52
C LEU A 94 -13.00 -2.54 -5.89
N ILE A 95 -13.01 -3.70 -6.52
CA ILE A 95 -14.24 -4.38 -6.91
C ILE A 95 -14.38 -5.63 -6.02
N PRO A 96 -15.51 -5.83 -5.32
CA PRO A 96 -15.76 -7.06 -4.58
C PRO A 96 -15.67 -8.31 -5.47
N ARG A 97 -15.21 -9.43 -4.90
CA ARG A 97 -15.06 -10.73 -5.59
C ARG A 97 -16.28 -11.14 -6.42
N ALA A 98 -17.47 -10.93 -5.86
CA ALA A 98 -18.73 -11.34 -6.48
C ALA A 98 -19.19 -10.43 -7.65
N LYS A 99 -18.56 -9.28 -7.83
CA LYS A 99 -18.97 -8.32 -8.87
C LYS A 99 -18.15 -8.53 -10.13
N ASN A 100 -18.79 -8.55 -11.28
CA ASN A 100 -18.14 -8.57 -12.59
C ASN A 100 -17.67 -7.18 -12.98
N SER A 101 -16.57 -7.13 -13.70
CA SER A 101 -15.98 -5.92 -14.25
C SER A 101 -16.43 -5.73 -15.70
N GLU A 102 -16.61 -4.48 -16.09
CA GLU A 102 -17.02 -4.14 -17.46
C GLU A 102 -15.82 -4.02 -18.39
N TYR A 103 -14.69 -3.60 -17.85
CA TYR A 103 -13.46 -3.36 -18.58
C TYR A 103 -12.26 -4.03 -17.92
N PHE A 104 -11.26 -4.34 -18.74
CA PHE A 104 -10.05 -5.03 -18.35
C PHE A 104 -8.83 -4.37 -18.96
N ARG A 105 -7.71 -4.35 -18.25
CA ARG A 105 -6.43 -3.91 -18.80
C ARG A 105 -5.60 -5.12 -19.17
N LEU A 106 -5.34 -5.29 -20.48
CA LEU A 106 -4.58 -6.43 -20.98
C LEU A 106 -3.11 -6.08 -21.17
N VAL A 107 -2.26 -7.08 -20.96
CA VAL A 107 -0.81 -7.01 -21.12
C VAL A 107 -0.32 -8.25 -21.86
N ARG A 108 0.69 -8.06 -22.72
CA ARG A 108 1.48 -9.13 -23.33
C ARG A 108 2.92 -9.00 -22.86
N ARG A 109 3.37 -9.95 -22.06
CA ARG A 109 4.73 -9.98 -21.53
C ARG A 109 5.65 -10.67 -22.52
N LYS A 110 6.88 -10.15 -22.69
CA LYS A 110 7.88 -10.72 -23.61
C LYS A 110 8.95 -11.45 -22.80
N GLY A 111 9.28 -12.68 -23.21
CA GLY A 111 10.32 -13.51 -22.59
C GLY A 111 9.79 -14.79 -21.98
N GLN A 112 10.71 -15.72 -21.69
CA GLN A 112 10.47 -16.94 -20.93
C GLN A 112 10.98 -16.75 -19.51
N ASN A 113 10.26 -17.30 -18.51
CA ASN A 113 10.62 -17.17 -17.08
C ASN A 113 10.78 -15.71 -16.63
N ILE A 114 9.79 -14.89 -16.96
CA ILE A 114 9.81 -13.43 -16.80
C ILE A 114 10.01 -13.03 -15.33
N PHE A 115 9.48 -13.82 -14.39
CA PHE A 115 9.52 -13.49 -12.97
C PHE A 115 10.70 -14.17 -12.28
N ASP A 116 11.56 -13.36 -11.68
CA ASP A 116 12.73 -13.86 -10.93
C ASP A 116 12.27 -14.53 -9.62
N ILE A 117 12.72 -15.76 -9.39
CA ILE A 117 12.47 -16.50 -8.15
C ILE A 117 13.13 -15.80 -6.96
N ALA A 118 14.24 -15.09 -7.17
CA ALA A 118 14.98 -14.35 -6.15
C ALA A 118 14.52 -12.90 -6.00
N ALA A 119 13.42 -12.49 -6.65
CA ALA A 119 12.90 -11.13 -6.55
C ALA A 119 12.61 -10.75 -5.08
N PRO A 120 12.91 -9.51 -4.67
CA PRO A 120 12.57 -9.03 -3.34
C PRO A 120 11.07 -9.14 -3.08
N GLN A 121 10.71 -9.60 -1.89
CA GLN A 121 9.34 -9.75 -1.44
C GLN A 121 9.06 -8.79 -0.28
N LEU A 122 7.85 -8.24 -0.21
CA LEU A 122 7.40 -7.49 0.95
C LEU A 122 7.27 -8.44 2.16
N PRO A 123 7.49 -7.95 3.39
CA PRO A 123 7.26 -8.76 4.59
C PRO A 123 5.82 -9.29 4.66
N ASP A 124 5.62 -10.41 5.34
CA ASP A 124 4.31 -11.05 5.49
C ASP A 124 3.35 -10.26 6.38
N SER A 125 3.90 -9.43 7.26
CA SER A 125 3.11 -8.60 8.19
C SER A 125 3.85 -7.35 8.63
N SER A 126 3.14 -6.45 9.30
CA SER A 126 3.76 -5.27 9.92
C SER A 126 4.68 -5.67 11.08
N ASP A 127 5.82 -5.02 11.19
CA ASP A 127 6.69 -5.11 12.36
C ASP A 127 6.02 -4.40 13.55
N LYS A 128 5.27 -5.18 14.33
CA LYS A 128 4.53 -4.68 15.50
C LYS A 128 5.47 -4.15 16.57
N SER A 129 6.62 -4.79 16.78
CA SER A 129 7.60 -4.40 17.78
C SER A 129 8.18 -3.02 17.49
N ARG A 130 8.53 -2.79 16.22
CA ARG A 130 9.00 -1.48 15.76
C ARG A 130 7.93 -0.40 15.90
N LEU A 131 6.68 -0.72 15.50
CA LEU A 131 5.57 0.23 15.63
C LEU A 131 5.34 0.61 17.10
N LEU A 132 5.33 -0.34 18.03
CA LEU A 132 5.20 -0.09 19.47
C LEU A 132 6.36 0.75 20.00
N PHE A 133 7.59 0.47 19.56
CA PHE A 133 8.75 1.26 19.97
C PHE A 133 8.68 2.71 19.46
N GLU A 134 8.27 2.92 18.21
CA GLU A 134 8.04 4.26 17.66
C GLU A 134 6.95 5.01 18.43
N GLU A 135 5.84 4.34 18.81
CA GLU A 135 4.78 4.92 19.63
C GLU A 135 5.28 5.30 21.04
N PHE A 136 6.07 4.41 21.64
CA PHE A 136 6.70 4.68 22.93
C PHE A 136 7.62 5.92 22.86
N LEU A 137 8.47 6.03 21.83
CA LEU A 137 9.34 7.19 21.65
C LEU A 137 8.55 8.49 21.44
N ILE A 138 7.49 8.45 20.66
CA ILE A 138 6.61 9.62 20.42
C ILE A 138 5.97 10.04 21.75
N SER A 139 5.40 9.10 22.50
CA SER A 139 4.79 9.39 23.81
C SER A 139 5.80 9.94 24.82
N LEU A 140 7.03 9.42 24.81
CA LEU A 140 8.10 9.90 25.68
C LEU A 140 8.53 11.32 25.32
N ILE A 141 8.87 11.56 24.05
CA ILE A 141 9.49 12.83 23.59
C ILE A 141 8.46 13.97 23.53
N PHE A 142 7.24 13.70 23.03
CA PHE A 142 6.23 14.74 22.81
C PHE A 142 5.15 14.79 23.90
N GLY A 143 5.09 13.81 24.78
CA GLY A 143 4.13 13.74 25.86
C GLY A 143 4.78 13.84 27.23
N ILE A 144 5.48 12.79 27.66
CA ILE A 144 5.97 12.66 29.04
C ILE A 144 7.02 13.73 29.37
N ILE A 145 8.07 13.85 28.59
CA ILE A 145 9.15 14.82 28.83
C ILE A 145 8.63 16.26 28.90
N PRO A 146 7.82 16.75 27.97
CA PRO A 146 7.26 18.10 28.06
C PRO A 146 6.35 18.31 29.28
N SER A 147 5.59 17.28 29.68
CA SER A 147 4.74 17.36 30.88
C SER A 147 5.56 17.56 32.15
N PHE A 148 6.67 16.82 32.31
CA PHE A 148 7.59 17.00 33.43
C PHE A 148 8.32 18.33 33.39
N LEU A 149 8.78 18.77 32.20
CA LEU A 149 9.41 20.09 32.05
C LEU A 149 8.44 21.21 32.40
N TRP A 150 7.20 21.14 31.96
CA TRP A 150 6.19 22.13 32.31
C TRP A 150 5.93 22.15 33.82
N ALA A 151 5.77 20.98 34.45
CA ALA A 151 5.58 20.88 35.88
C ALA A 151 6.77 21.45 36.68
N PHE A 152 7.99 21.17 36.23
CA PHE A 152 9.20 21.69 36.86
C PHE A 152 9.25 23.22 36.90
N PHE A 153 8.80 23.89 35.85
CA PHE A 153 8.85 25.35 35.78
C PHE A 153 7.59 26.06 36.30
N ASN A 154 6.44 25.36 36.38
CA ASN A 154 5.16 26.02 36.63
C ASN A 154 4.36 25.42 37.81
N ALA A 155 4.73 24.24 38.32
CA ALA A 155 4.00 23.63 39.39
C ALA A 155 4.58 24.01 40.77
N SER A 156 3.80 23.83 41.83
CA SER A 156 4.25 24.02 43.23
C SER A 156 5.29 22.99 43.65
N ASP A 157 6.09 23.37 44.66
CA ASP A 157 7.08 22.47 45.23
C ASP A 157 6.42 21.16 45.71
N GLY A 158 7.04 20.04 45.35
CA GLY A 158 6.52 18.71 45.70
C GLY A 158 5.54 18.10 44.67
N TYR A 159 4.92 18.89 43.82
CA TYR A 159 3.94 18.37 42.83
C TYR A 159 4.48 17.24 41.97
N ILE A 160 5.75 17.32 41.54
CA ILE A 160 6.36 16.28 40.73
C ILE A 160 6.45 14.96 41.48
N LEU A 161 6.75 15.00 42.78
CA LEU A 161 6.86 13.80 43.61
C LEU A 161 5.50 13.16 43.90
N GLU A 162 4.47 13.97 44.11
CA GLU A 162 3.12 13.50 44.43
C GLU A 162 2.29 13.19 43.19
N GLY A 163 2.49 13.97 42.12
CA GLY A 163 1.70 13.91 40.89
C GLY A 163 2.37 13.25 39.67
N TRP A 164 3.54 12.60 39.87
CA TRP A 164 4.30 12.03 38.75
C TRP A 164 3.50 11.06 37.85
N LEU A 165 2.60 10.27 38.46
CA LEU A 165 1.73 9.35 37.71
C LEU A 165 0.81 10.12 36.77
N ASN A 166 0.25 11.24 37.21
CA ASN A 166 -0.61 12.09 36.38
C ASN A 166 0.17 12.66 35.16
N LEU A 167 1.44 13.07 35.43
CA LEU A 167 2.31 13.57 34.36
C LEU A 167 2.65 12.48 33.33
N VAL A 168 2.90 11.25 33.78
CA VAL A 168 3.14 10.10 32.91
C VAL A 168 1.88 9.75 32.09
N PHE A 169 0.73 9.58 32.79
CA PHE A 169 -0.53 9.24 32.08
C PHE A 169 -0.99 10.36 31.14
N GLY A 170 -0.86 11.62 31.54
CA GLY A 170 -1.13 12.77 30.69
C GLY A 170 -0.23 12.79 29.44
N GLY A 171 1.06 12.50 29.62
CA GLY A 171 2.02 12.38 28.52
C GLY A 171 1.70 11.23 27.57
N ILE A 172 1.34 10.06 28.09
CA ILE A 172 0.88 8.91 27.27
C ILE A 172 -0.40 9.28 26.50
N PHE A 173 -1.36 9.92 27.16
CA PHE A 173 -2.61 10.35 26.53
C PHE A 173 -2.33 11.30 25.36
N ILE A 174 -1.47 12.29 25.53
CA ILE A 174 -1.05 13.22 24.47
C ILE A 174 -0.37 12.44 23.33
N GLY A 175 0.52 11.51 23.64
CA GLY A 175 1.19 10.66 22.67
C GLY A 175 0.20 9.85 21.82
N VAL A 176 -0.73 9.14 22.47
CA VAL A 176 -1.77 8.36 21.79
C VAL A 176 -2.68 9.26 20.93
N PHE A 177 -3.05 10.43 21.47
CA PHE A 177 -3.87 11.39 20.75
C PHE A 177 -3.17 11.90 19.49
N THR A 178 -1.88 12.25 19.57
CA THR A 178 -1.11 12.70 18.40
C THR A 178 -1.00 11.61 17.33
N VAL A 179 -0.86 10.34 17.72
CA VAL A 179 -0.83 9.20 16.80
C VAL A 179 -2.16 9.06 16.04
N ILE A 180 -3.28 9.15 16.76
CA ILE A 180 -4.61 8.98 16.15
C ILE A 180 -4.93 10.10 15.14
N PHE A 181 -4.60 11.35 15.48
CA PHE A 181 -5.04 12.51 14.71
C PHE A 181 -3.99 13.09 13.75
N TRP A 182 -2.70 12.90 14.01
CA TRP A 182 -1.63 13.58 13.28
C TRP A 182 -0.76 12.65 12.43
N ARG A 183 -0.70 11.36 12.74
CA ARG A 183 0.16 10.44 12.01
C ARG A 183 -0.41 10.14 10.64
N PRO A 184 0.35 10.33 9.53
CA PRO A 184 -0.12 9.95 8.22
C PRO A 184 -0.41 8.45 8.18
N ARG A 185 -1.62 8.09 7.80
CA ARG A 185 -2.07 6.69 7.70
C ARG A 185 -1.51 5.94 6.49
N THR A 186 -0.79 6.66 5.63
CA THR A 186 -0.14 6.09 4.44
C THR A 186 1.14 5.38 4.83
N LYS A 187 1.16 4.07 4.61
CA LYS A 187 2.37 3.26 4.78
C LYS A 187 3.20 3.36 3.50
N SER A 188 4.45 3.78 3.61
CA SER A 188 5.40 3.75 2.51
C SER A 188 6.44 2.66 2.75
N TRP A 189 6.89 2.03 1.67
CA TRP A 189 7.87 0.95 1.69
C TRP A 189 9.12 1.38 0.95
N ARG A 190 10.29 1.08 1.53
CA ARG A 190 11.55 1.11 0.80
C ARG A 190 12.07 -0.30 0.68
N ILE A 191 12.41 -0.70 -0.53
CA ILE A 191 13.10 -1.96 -0.78
C ILE A 191 14.55 -1.76 -0.37
N GLY A 192 14.99 -2.48 0.66
CA GLY A 192 16.38 -2.59 1.06
C GLY A 192 17.08 -3.74 0.32
N ASN A 193 18.32 -4.05 0.70
CA ASN A 193 19.13 -5.08 0.03
C ASN A 193 18.51 -6.49 0.10
N ASN A 194 17.61 -6.79 1.02
CA ASN A 194 17.03 -8.12 1.20
C ASN A 194 15.51 -8.16 1.33
N CYS A 195 14.84 -7.06 1.60
CA CYS A 195 13.37 -7.00 1.68
C CYS A 195 12.91 -5.57 1.88
N GLY A 196 11.61 -5.32 1.68
CA GLY A 196 11.00 -4.03 1.97
C GLY A 196 11.05 -3.72 3.47
N SER A 197 11.50 -2.52 3.84
CA SER A 197 11.34 -2.00 5.19
C SER A 197 10.20 -1.00 5.24
N MET A 198 9.34 -1.12 6.26
CA MET A 198 8.29 -0.14 6.50
C MET A 198 8.92 1.17 6.99
N LYS A 199 8.57 2.27 6.34
CA LYS A 199 8.83 3.63 6.83
C LYS A 199 7.61 4.19 7.49
#